data_e07aeec6f1ae0283f952bb2461010fac
#
_entry.id   e07aeec6f1ae0283f952bb2461010fac
#
_cell.length_a   1.000
_cell.length_b   1.000
_cell.length_c   1.000
_cell.angle_alpha   90.00
_cell.angle_beta   90.00
_cell.angle_gamma   90.00
#
_symmetry.space_group_name_H-M   'P 1'
#
loop_
_entity.id
_entity.type
_entity.pdbx_description
1 polymer ?
#
loop_
_entity_poly.entity_id
_entity_poly.type
_entity_poly.pdbx_seq_one_letter_code
_entity_poly.pdbx_strand_id
1 'polypeptide(L)'
;TRPFMVAVATGEVRDRLSEEFLRRWDAVKNFRGSSIRGKIGSVIRRYGFPTSNWLVVKKYHKDLLPRSQRIGKDLYSHLGIDREDRDSRNKFWSRNYEFFGAPVELFVFTHKSLGKFAASDAGLFMQNLILSAHSKGLGTCAQGAVAVWEDAAREEFEVSKNYSLLCGICVGYPSESPINGFAANRIPPSEIIPPLRRN
;
A
#
# COMPACT_ATOMS: atom_id res chain seq x y z
N THR A 1 2.74 5.35 24.63
CA THR A 1 3.67 6.37 24.05
C THR A 1 3.18 6.91 22.71
N ARG A 2 2.28 6.20 22.02
CA ARG A 2 1.78 6.56 20.67
C ARG A 2 2.92 6.85 19.69
N PRO A 3 3.78 5.88 19.37
CA PRO A 3 5.00 6.07 18.59
C PRO A 3 4.72 6.16 17.08
N PHE A 4 3.68 6.87 16.69
CA PHE A 4 3.29 7.08 15.30
C PHE A 4 2.85 8.53 15.09
N MET A 5 2.94 8.97 13.85
CA MET A 5 2.43 10.25 13.35
C MET A 5 1.53 9.98 12.14
N VAL A 6 0.56 10.85 11.93
CA VAL A 6 -0.36 10.76 10.79
C VAL A 6 -0.34 12.09 10.04
N ALA A 7 0.11 12.08 8.80
CA ALA A 7 -0.01 13.21 7.90
C ALA A 7 -1.30 13.05 7.07
N VAL A 8 -2.02 14.14 6.84
CA VAL A 8 -3.32 14.14 6.18
C VAL A 8 -3.23 14.97 4.91
N ALA A 9 -3.38 14.33 3.76
CA ALA A 9 -3.44 14.96 2.45
C ALA A 9 -4.87 15.10 1.95
N THR A 10 -5.25 16.31 1.58
CA THR A 10 -6.55 16.65 0.98
C THR A 10 -6.33 17.72 -0.12
N GLY A 11 -7.31 17.90 -1.00
CA GLY A 11 -7.27 18.93 -2.04
C GLY A 11 -5.97 18.90 -2.85
N GLU A 12 -5.36 20.05 -3.09
CA GLU A 12 -4.17 20.19 -3.93
C GLU A 12 -2.96 19.38 -3.43
N VAL A 13 -2.78 19.23 -2.11
CA VAL A 13 -1.68 18.43 -1.55
C VAL A 13 -1.85 16.95 -1.93
N ARG A 14 -3.07 16.44 -1.80
CA ARG A 14 -3.43 15.08 -2.21
C ARG A 14 -3.20 14.90 -3.71
N ASP A 15 -3.56 15.88 -4.52
CA ASP A 15 -3.46 15.79 -5.99
C ASP A 15 -1.98 15.81 -6.44
N ARG A 16 -1.16 16.71 -5.90
CA ARG A 16 0.30 16.72 -6.16
C ARG A 16 0.97 15.40 -5.78
N LEU A 17 0.61 14.83 -4.63
CA LEU A 17 1.12 13.53 -4.21
C LEU A 17 0.70 12.41 -5.18
N SER A 18 -0.56 12.39 -5.59
CA SER A 18 -1.04 11.42 -6.57
C SER A 18 -0.27 11.50 -7.88
N GLU A 19 -0.07 12.71 -8.42
CA GLU A 19 0.69 12.93 -9.63
C GLU A 19 2.15 12.46 -9.50
N GLU A 20 2.80 12.74 -8.37
CA GLU A 20 4.17 12.31 -8.12
C GLU A 20 4.28 10.78 -8.02
N PHE A 21 3.38 10.14 -7.29
CA PHE A 21 3.33 8.68 -7.20
C PHE A 21 3.06 8.03 -8.57
N LEU A 22 2.18 8.58 -9.37
CA LEU A 22 1.91 8.08 -10.73
C LEU A 22 3.11 8.26 -11.65
N ARG A 23 3.80 9.39 -11.61
CA ARG A 23 5.05 9.60 -12.37
C ARG A 23 6.13 8.57 -12.01
N ARG A 24 6.28 8.25 -10.72
CA ARG A 24 7.22 7.20 -10.26
C ARG A 24 6.78 5.82 -10.73
N TRP A 25 5.49 5.52 -10.69
CA TRP A 25 4.97 4.26 -11.19
C TRP A 25 5.20 4.09 -12.69
N ASP A 26 5.02 5.13 -13.48
CA ASP A 26 5.32 5.13 -14.91
C ASP A 26 6.80 4.86 -15.17
N ALA A 27 7.69 5.45 -14.39
CA ALA A 27 9.12 5.16 -14.48
C ALA A 27 9.43 3.67 -14.18
N VAL A 28 8.75 3.06 -13.19
CA VAL A 28 8.89 1.62 -12.88
C VAL A 28 8.38 0.76 -14.04
N LYS A 29 7.23 1.08 -14.64
CA LYS A 29 6.69 0.35 -15.80
C LYS A 29 7.66 0.41 -16.98
N ASN A 30 8.14 1.60 -17.31
CA ASN A 30 9.10 1.82 -18.39
C ASN A 30 10.41 1.08 -18.17
N PHE A 31 10.92 1.06 -16.92
CA PHE A 31 12.12 0.28 -16.57
C PHE A 31 11.92 -1.21 -16.82
N ARG A 32 10.76 -1.76 -16.46
CA ARG A 32 10.44 -3.18 -16.66
C ARG A 32 10.33 -3.57 -18.15
N GLY A 33 9.85 -2.64 -18.98
CA GLY A 33 9.71 -2.82 -20.45
C GLY A 33 10.94 -2.47 -21.28
N SER A 34 11.95 -1.84 -20.69
CA SER A 34 13.09 -1.28 -21.44
C SER A 34 14.12 -2.32 -21.86
N SER A 35 14.81 -2.03 -22.98
CA SER A 35 16.05 -2.71 -23.40
C SER A 35 17.18 -2.51 -22.37
N ILE A 36 18.26 -3.29 -22.49
CA ILE A 36 19.41 -3.22 -21.57
C ILE A 36 19.98 -1.80 -21.47
N ARG A 37 20.10 -1.08 -22.60
CA ARG A 37 20.57 0.33 -22.62
C ARG A 37 19.63 1.28 -21.91
N GLY A 38 18.30 1.12 -22.07
CA GLY A 38 17.29 1.91 -21.36
C GLY A 38 17.32 1.68 -19.85
N LYS A 39 17.60 0.44 -19.41
CA LYS A 39 17.76 0.11 -17.99
C LYS A 39 18.94 0.83 -17.34
N ILE A 40 20.08 0.94 -18.04
CA ILE A 40 21.27 1.65 -17.54
C ILE A 40 20.95 3.13 -17.30
N GLY A 41 20.28 3.80 -18.25
CA GLY A 41 19.89 5.20 -18.10
C GLY A 41 18.90 5.44 -16.96
N SER A 42 18.00 4.52 -16.71
CA SER A 42 17.03 4.58 -15.60
C SER A 42 17.69 4.34 -14.24
N VAL A 43 18.69 3.45 -14.16
CA VAL A 43 19.47 3.20 -12.94
C VAL A 43 20.25 4.45 -12.52
N ILE A 44 20.82 5.18 -13.48
CA ILE A 44 21.58 6.42 -13.20
C ILE A 44 20.66 7.49 -12.59
N ARG A 45 19.42 7.61 -13.05
CA ARG A 45 18.46 8.59 -12.55
C ARG A 45 17.81 8.21 -11.23
N ARG A 46 17.85 6.95 -10.82
CA ARG A 46 17.21 6.37 -9.63
C ARG A 46 15.73 6.74 -9.41
N TYR A 47 15.10 7.45 -10.35
CA TYR A 47 13.72 7.86 -10.26
C TYR A 47 12.78 6.65 -10.39
N GLY A 48 11.83 6.51 -9.47
CA GLY A 48 10.93 5.36 -9.38
C GLY A 48 11.50 4.17 -8.58
N PHE A 49 12.77 4.20 -8.15
CA PHE A 49 13.28 3.19 -7.22
C PHE A 49 12.70 3.41 -5.82
N PRO A 50 12.51 2.30 -5.05
CA PRO A 50 12.07 2.43 -3.66
C PRO A 50 13.02 3.30 -2.83
N THR A 51 12.48 4.26 -2.10
CA THR A 51 13.25 5.16 -1.21
C THR A 51 13.15 4.74 0.25
N SER A 52 12.17 3.91 0.59
CA SER A 52 11.94 3.45 1.95
C SER A 52 11.51 1.97 1.94
N ASN A 53 10.36 1.65 2.39
CA ASN A 53 9.85 0.33 2.73
C ASN A 53 10.01 -0.77 1.64
N TRP A 54 11.21 -1.31 1.50
CA TRP A 54 11.54 -2.39 0.56
C TRP A 54 10.72 -3.67 0.78
N LEU A 55 10.09 -3.84 1.95
CA LEU A 55 9.23 -5.01 2.22
C LEU A 55 8.02 -5.07 1.28
N VAL A 56 7.53 -3.92 0.82
CA VAL A 56 6.38 -3.84 -0.11
C VAL A 56 6.68 -4.51 -1.45
N VAL A 57 7.95 -4.45 -1.90
CA VAL A 57 8.39 -5.04 -3.18
C VAL A 57 9.04 -6.42 -3.01
N LYS A 58 9.25 -6.85 -1.78
CA LYS A 58 9.85 -8.15 -1.46
C LYS A 58 8.86 -9.27 -1.72
N LYS A 59 9.35 -10.37 -2.29
CA LYS A 59 8.54 -11.58 -2.43
C LYS A 59 8.19 -12.15 -1.05
N TYR A 60 6.96 -12.62 -0.92
CA TYR A 60 6.53 -13.36 0.27
C TYR A 60 7.39 -14.60 0.51
N HIS A 61 7.60 -14.94 1.79
CA HIS A 61 8.21 -16.21 2.15
C HIS A 61 7.40 -17.39 1.59
N LYS A 62 8.07 -18.51 1.34
CA LYS A 62 7.45 -19.71 0.74
C LYS A 62 6.16 -20.15 1.44
N ASP A 63 6.07 -19.97 2.76
CA ASP A 63 4.91 -20.39 3.56
C ASP A 63 3.69 -19.46 3.33
N LEU A 64 3.92 -18.18 2.99
CA LEU A 64 2.90 -17.18 2.73
C LEU A 64 2.61 -16.98 1.24
N LEU A 65 3.53 -17.41 0.38
CA LEU A 65 3.44 -17.20 -1.06
C LEU A 65 2.17 -17.80 -1.69
N PRO A 66 1.74 -19.05 -1.33
CA PRO A 66 0.49 -19.61 -1.86
C PRO A 66 -0.74 -18.78 -1.50
N ARG A 67 -0.80 -18.23 -0.28
CA ARG A 67 -1.89 -17.35 0.16
C ARG A 67 -1.92 -16.04 -0.64
N SER A 68 -0.76 -15.42 -0.84
CA SER A 68 -0.62 -14.22 -1.65
C SER A 68 -1.01 -14.44 -3.12
N GLN A 69 -0.62 -15.58 -3.70
CA GLN A 69 -0.98 -15.94 -5.07
C GLN A 69 -2.49 -16.20 -5.22
N ARG A 70 -3.11 -16.88 -4.24
CA ARG A 70 -4.55 -17.16 -4.24
C ARG A 70 -5.36 -15.88 -4.22
N ILE A 71 -5.09 -14.99 -3.24
CA ILE A 71 -5.84 -13.72 -3.15
C ILE A 71 -5.66 -12.87 -4.41
N GLY A 72 -4.47 -12.83 -5.00
CA GLY A 72 -4.22 -12.13 -6.26
C GLY A 72 -5.03 -12.73 -7.41
N LYS A 73 -5.09 -14.06 -7.51
CA LYS A 73 -5.90 -14.75 -8.52
C LYS A 73 -7.39 -14.44 -8.35
N ASP A 74 -7.91 -14.58 -7.12
CA ASP A 74 -9.32 -14.38 -6.82
C ASP A 74 -9.73 -12.91 -7.10
N LEU A 75 -8.89 -11.95 -6.72
CA LEU A 75 -9.12 -10.52 -6.96
C LEU A 75 -9.16 -10.20 -8.46
N TYR A 76 -8.16 -10.62 -9.23
CA TYR A 76 -8.13 -10.33 -10.67
C TYR A 76 -9.25 -11.05 -11.41
N SER A 77 -9.59 -12.29 -11.02
CA SER A 77 -10.75 -13.01 -11.56
C SER A 77 -12.06 -12.28 -11.28
N HIS A 78 -12.24 -11.73 -10.06
CA HIS A 78 -13.41 -10.93 -9.69
C HIS A 78 -13.55 -9.65 -10.54
N LEU A 79 -12.42 -9.07 -10.93
CA LEU A 79 -12.36 -7.87 -11.76
C LEU A 79 -12.39 -8.17 -13.27
N GLY A 80 -12.44 -9.43 -13.68
CA GLY A 80 -12.38 -9.82 -15.09
C GLY A 80 -11.05 -9.52 -15.76
N ILE A 81 -9.95 -9.46 -14.96
CA ILE A 81 -8.60 -9.18 -15.47
C ILE A 81 -7.83 -10.49 -15.61
N ASP A 82 -7.46 -10.82 -16.84
CA ASP A 82 -6.68 -12.01 -17.13
C ASP A 82 -5.26 -11.92 -16.56
N ARG A 83 -4.71 -13.09 -16.19
CA ARG A 83 -3.35 -13.19 -15.65
C ARG A 83 -2.29 -12.65 -16.60
N GLU A 84 -2.48 -12.84 -17.89
CA GLU A 84 -1.55 -12.45 -18.95
C GLU A 84 -1.72 -10.97 -19.36
N ASP A 85 -2.85 -10.34 -19.02
CA ASP A 85 -3.12 -8.94 -19.29
C ASP A 85 -2.35 -8.04 -18.30
N ARG A 86 -1.10 -7.76 -18.67
CA ARG A 86 -0.21 -6.91 -17.88
C ARG A 86 -0.66 -5.47 -17.80
N ASP A 87 -1.29 -4.97 -18.85
CA ASP A 87 -1.68 -3.57 -18.94
C ASP A 87 -2.87 -3.28 -18.02
N SER A 88 -3.91 -4.12 -18.04
CA SER A 88 -5.03 -4.02 -17.11
C SER A 88 -4.58 -4.20 -15.65
N ARG A 89 -3.65 -5.12 -15.38
CA ARG A 89 -3.06 -5.31 -14.04
C ARG A 89 -2.26 -4.08 -13.60
N ASN A 90 -1.46 -3.49 -14.47
CA ASN A 90 -0.70 -2.27 -14.17
C ASN A 90 -1.65 -1.09 -13.94
N LYS A 91 -2.71 -0.97 -14.74
CA LYS A 91 -3.76 0.05 -14.58
C LYS A 91 -4.49 -0.12 -13.25
N PHE A 92 -4.85 -1.36 -12.89
CA PHE A 92 -5.45 -1.62 -11.57
C PHE A 92 -4.48 -1.29 -10.43
N TRP A 93 -3.21 -1.66 -10.56
CA TRP A 93 -2.20 -1.34 -9.55
C TRP A 93 -1.99 0.16 -9.37
N SER A 94 -2.04 0.95 -10.46
CA SER A 94 -1.89 2.41 -10.40
C SER A 94 -2.98 3.08 -9.56
N ARG A 95 -4.14 2.44 -9.39
CA ARG A 95 -5.21 2.96 -8.52
C ARG A 95 -4.76 3.20 -7.09
N ASN A 96 -3.74 2.46 -6.59
CA ASN A 96 -3.13 2.75 -5.29
C ASN A 96 -2.56 4.17 -5.23
N TYR A 97 -1.97 4.64 -6.32
CA TYR A 97 -1.31 5.94 -6.42
C TYR A 97 -2.29 7.07 -6.75
N GLU A 98 -3.47 6.73 -7.20
CA GLU A 98 -4.63 7.63 -7.32
C GLU A 98 -5.43 7.68 -6.00
N PHE A 99 -4.96 6.98 -4.95
CA PHE A 99 -5.67 6.79 -3.69
C PHE A 99 -7.09 6.27 -3.88
N PHE A 100 -7.28 5.42 -4.91
CA PHE A 100 -8.58 4.90 -5.37
C PHE A 100 -9.63 5.98 -5.68
N GLY A 101 -9.21 7.24 -5.90
CA GLY A 101 -10.09 8.39 -6.13
C GLY A 101 -10.67 8.99 -4.84
N ALA A 102 -10.22 8.54 -3.67
CA ALA A 102 -10.66 9.10 -2.40
C ALA A 102 -10.17 10.54 -2.22
N PRO A 103 -10.97 11.44 -1.60
CA PRO A 103 -10.59 12.83 -1.39
C PRO A 103 -9.58 13.03 -0.26
N VAL A 104 -9.36 12.02 0.57
CA VAL A 104 -8.44 12.07 1.71
C VAL A 104 -7.48 10.90 1.64
N GLU A 105 -6.18 11.19 1.81
CA GLU A 105 -5.14 10.19 2.02
C GLU A 105 -4.41 10.47 3.34
N LEU A 106 -4.28 9.45 4.15
CA LEU A 106 -3.56 9.49 5.41
C LEU A 106 -2.24 8.73 5.26
N PHE A 107 -1.12 9.35 5.63
CA PHE A 107 0.18 8.71 5.67
C PHE A 107 0.56 8.41 7.11
N VAL A 108 0.66 7.13 7.46
CA VAL A 108 0.96 6.67 8.82
C VAL A 108 2.44 6.37 8.95
N PHE A 109 3.12 7.18 9.76
CA PHE A 109 4.55 7.02 10.05
C PHE A 109 4.75 6.41 11.43
N THR A 110 5.76 5.56 11.58
CA THR A 110 6.10 4.92 12.85
C THR A 110 7.52 5.26 13.29
N HIS A 111 7.74 5.39 14.59
CA HIS A 111 9.04 5.72 15.15
C HIS A 111 10.01 4.54 15.02
N LYS A 112 11.17 4.77 14.39
CA LYS A 112 12.15 3.73 14.03
C LYS A 112 12.71 2.98 15.24
N SER A 113 12.87 3.66 16.38
CA SER A 113 13.48 3.05 17.58
C SER A 113 12.67 1.93 18.21
N LEU A 114 11.35 1.89 17.97
CA LEU A 114 10.45 0.89 18.54
C LEU A 114 10.05 -0.22 17.56
N GLY A 115 10.45 -0.10 16.29
CA GLY A 115 10.28 -1.13 15.27
C GLY A 115 8.89 -1.78 15.27
N LYS A 116 8.83 -3.08 15.53
CA LYS A 116 7.58 -3.86 15.54
C LYS A 116 6.53 -3.37 16.55
N PHE A 117 6.94 -2.80 17.68
CA PHE A 117 5.99 -2.27 18.68
C PHE A 117 5.31 -1.00 18.16
N ALA A 118 6.06 -0.11 17.50
CA ALA A 118 5.47 1.07 16.86
C ALA A 118 4.49 0.67 15.75
N ALA A 119 4.81 -0.35 14.96
CA ALA A 119 3.91 -0.87 13.93
C ALA A 119 2.65 -1.51 14.54
N SER A 120 2.77 -2.20 15.69
CA SER A 120 1.62 -2.75 16.43
C SER A 120 0.67 -1.64 16.90
N ASP A 121 1.20 -0.60 17.55
CA ASP A 121 0.40 0.54 18.02
C ASP A 121 -0.27 1.27 16.85
N ALA A 122 0.45 1.47 15.75
CA ALA A 122 -0.11 2.06 14.53
C ALA A 122 -1.23 1.19 13.94
N GLY A 123 -1.07 -0.13 13.93
CA GLY A 123 -2.09 -1.06 13.46
C GLY A 123 -3.39 -0.97 14.28
N LEU A 124 -3.28 -0.86 15.61
CA LEU A 124 -4.44 -0.65 16.51
C LEU A 124 -5.14 0.69 16.21
N PHE A 125 -4.37 1.76 16.02
CA PHE A 125 -4.91 3.06 15.60
C PHE A 125 -5.64 2.96 14.25
N MET A 126 -4.98 2.36 13.25
CA MET A 126 -5.53 2.20 11.90
C MET A 126 -6.86 1.42 11.93
N GLN A 127 -6.93 0.33 12.70
CA GLN A 127 -8.17 -0.46 12.81
C GLN A 127 -9.29 0.35 13.45
N ASN A 128 -9.00 1.13 14.50
CA ASN A 128 -10.00 2.00 15.12
C ASN A 128 -10.49 3.10 14.15
N LEU A 129 -9.59 3.68 13.35
CA LEU A 129 -9.93 4.63 12.30
C LEU A 129 -10.86 4.01 11.25
N ILE A 130 -10.52 2.82 10.75
CA ILE A 130 -11.31 2.09 9.75
C ILE A 130 -12.72 1.79 10.27
N LEU A 131 -12.84 1.28 11.49
CA LEU A 131 -14.13 1.00 12.11
C LEU A 131 -14.95 2.27 12.33
N SER A 132 -14.32 3.34 12.81
CA SER A 132 -14.98 4.65 13.00
C SER A 132 -15.44 5.25 11.67
N ALA A 133 -14.64 5.17 10.61
CA ALA A 133 -15.03 5.61 9.28
C ALA A 133 -16.23 4.80 8.76
N HIS A 134 -16.16 3.47 8.89
CA HIS A 134 -17.24 2.58 8.47
C HIS A 134 -18.55 2.88 9.18
N SER A 135 -18.53 3.14 10.49
CA SER A 135 -19.75 3.51 11.26
C SER A 135 -20.41 4.82 10.81
N LYS A 136 -19.67 5.62 10.01
CA LYS A 136 -20.14 6.88 9.42
C LYS A 136 -20.47 6.75 7.92
N GLY A 137 -20.50 5.53 7.38
CA GLY A 137 -20.76 5.28 5.97
C GLY A 137 -19.58 5.59 5.05
N LEU A 138 -18.37 5.77 5.60
CA LEU A 138 -17.16 6.00 4.81
C LEU A 138 -16.44 4.69 4.50
N GLY A 139 -15.89 4.60 3.28
CA GLY A 139 -14.98 3.55 2.87
C GLY A 139 -13.54 3.91 3.19
N THR A 140 -12.72 2.91 3.44
CA THR A 140 -11.27 3.05 3.66
C THR A 140 -10.50 1.94 2.96
N CYS A 141 -9.28 2.24 2.52
CA CYS A 141 -8.36 1.23 2.01
C CYS A 141 -6.95 1.50 2.52
N ALA A 142 -6.40 0.54 3.29
CA ALA A 142 -5.01 0.60 3.72
C ALA A 142 -4.07 0.21 2.56
N GLN A 143 -3.05 1.05 2.30
CA GLN A 143 -2.21 0.99 1.11
C GLN A 143 -0.73 0.87 1.47
N GLY A 144 -0.20 -0.37 1.44
CA GLY A 144 1.25 -0.58 1.57
C GLY A 144 2.05 -0.01 0.39
N ALA A 145 1.42 0.09 -0.78
CA ALA A 145 2.07 0.51 -2.01
C ALA A 145 2.70 1.92 -1.93
N VAL A 146 2.07 2.87 -1.25
CA VAL A 146 2.58 4.24 -1.12
C VAL A 146 3.83 4.34 -0.25
N ALA A 147 4.03 3.38 0.66
CA ALA A 147 5.21 3.37 1.54
C ALA A 147 6.53 3.07 0.81
N VAL A 148 6.48 2.68 -0.44
CA VAL A 148 7.67 2.48 -1.29
C VAL A 148 8.42 3.79 -1.52
N TRP A 149 7.71 4.91 -1.58
CA TRP A 149 8.26 6.24 -1.87
C TRP A 149 7.96 7.24 -0.75
N GLU A 150 8.51 6.98 0.41
CA GLU A 150 8.35 7.81 1.62
C GLU A 150 8.80 9.27 1.40
N ASP A 151 9.80 9.47 0.57
CA ASP A 151 10.35 10.80 0.25
C ASP A 151 9.30 11.71 -0.41
N ALA A 152 8.42 11.18 -1.27
CA ALA A 152 7.35 11.97 -1.85
C ALA A 152 6.41 12.56 -0.77
N ALA A 153 6.05 11.76 0.24
CA ALA A 153 5.25 12.28 1.36
C ALA A 153 6.02 13.29 2.21
N ARG A 154 7.35 13.14 2.33
CA ARG A 154 8.20 14.07 3.07
C ARG A 154 8.44 15.42 2.37
N GLU A 155 8.23 15.50 1.06
CA GLU A 155 8.25 16.76 0.32
C GLU A 155 7.07 17.65 0.68
N GLU A 156 5.93 17.06 1.06
CA GLU A 156 4.72 17.80 1.45
C GLU A 156 4.56 17.96 2.97
N PHE A 157 5.20 17.12 3.79
CA PHE A 157 5.01 17.11 5.24
C PHE A 157 6.32 17.12 6.02
N GLU A 158 6.39 17.97 7.03
CA GLU A 158 7.49 17.98 7.99
C GLU A 158 7.41 16.78 8.94
N VAL A 159 8.10 15.70 8.60
CA VAL A 159 8.17 14.49 9.42
C VAL A 159 9.60 14.26 9.88
N SER A 160 9.83 14.10 11.18
CA SER A 160 11.16 13.83 11.75
C SER A 160 11.81 12.60 11.11
N LYS A 161 13.14 12.64 10.91
CA LYS A 161 13.96 11.52 10.40
C LYS A 161 13.87 10.26 11.26
N ASN A 162 13.42 10.38 12.51
CA ASN A 162 13.22 9.26 13.43
C ASN A 162 11.98 8.43 13.11
N TYR A 163 11.14 8.89 12.18
CA TYR A 163 9.96 8.15 11.74
C TYR A 163 10.18 7.59 10.33
N SER A 164 9.48 6.52 10.00
CA SER A 164 9.38 6.03 8.63
C SER A 164 7.93 5.69 8.28
N LEU A 165 7.61 5.83 6.99
CA LEU A 165 6.27 5.57 6.47
C LEU A 165 5.95 4.08 6.57
N LEU A 166 4.87 3.75 7.28
CA LEU A 166 4.37 2.39 7.40
C LEU A 166 3.44 2.03 6.24
N CYS A 167 2.41 2.86 6.02
CA CYS A 167 1.45 2.70 4.94
C CYS A 167 0.61 3.98 4.76
N GLY A 168 -0.20 4.02 3.70
CA GLY A 168 -1.28 4.97 3.51
C GLY A 168 -2.63 4.40 3.89
N ILE A 169 -3.62 5.27 4.06
CA ILE A 169 -5.04 4.92 4.20
C ILE A 169 -5.85 5.97 3.44
N CYS A 170 -6.44 5.59 2.32
CA CYS A 170 -7.40 6.46 1.67
C CYS A 170 -8.78 6.37 2.32
N VAL A 171 -9.47 7.51 2.37
CA VAL A 171 -10.80 7.65 3.00
C VAL A 171 -11.72 8.43 2.07
N GLY A 172 -12.93 7.90 1.84
CA GLY A 172 -13.94 8.55 1.03
C GLY A 172 -15.27 7.81 1.07
N TYR A 173 -16.27 8.32 0.37
CA TYR A 173 -17.51 7.56 0.21
C TYR A 173 -17.27 6.40 -0.77
N PRO A 174 -17.72 5.18 -0.43
CA PRO A 174 -17.54 4.02 -1.31
C PRO A 174 -18.37 4.21 -2.59
N SER A 175 -17.77 3.91 -3.73
CA SER A 175 -18.47 3.86 -5.02
C SER A 175 -19.12 2.49 -5.24
N GLU A 176 -19.96 2.39 -6.27
CA GLU A 176 -20.56 1.12 -6.73
C GLU A 176 -19.58 0.27 -7.58
N SER A 177 -18.29 0.55 -7.49
CA SER A 177 -17.28 -0.20 -8.23
C SER A 177 -17.27 -1.69 -7.84
N PRO A 178 -17.16 -2.61 -8.81
CA PRO A 178 -17.14 -4.06 -8.54
C PRO A 178 -16.10 -4.48 -7.51
N ILE A 179 -14.98 -3.78 -7.39
CA ILE A 179 -13.93 -4.06 -6.40
C ILE A 179 -14.46 -4.02 -4.97
N ASN A 180 -15.44 -3.18 -4.67
CA ASN A 180 -16.01 -3.06 -3.33
C ASN A 180 -16.87 -4.27 -2.94
N GLY A 181 -17.29 -5.09 -3.91
CA GLY A 181 -17.94 -6.37 -3.69
C GLY A 181 -16.98 -7.55 -3.47
N PHE A 182 -15.68 -7.34 -3.61
CA PHE A 182 -14.69 -8.40 -3.41
C PHE A 182 -14.49 -8.71 -1.94
N ALA A 183 -14.85 -9.94 -1.54
CA ALA A 183 -14.60 -10.45 -0.19
C ALA A 183 -13.44 -11.48 -0.22
N ALA A 184 -12.30 -11.09 0.33
CA ALA A 184 -11.17 -12.00 0.44
C ALA A 184 -11.44 -13.13 1.43
N ASN A 185 -11.12 -14.39 1.05
CA ASN A 185 -11.19 -15.53 1.95
C ASN A 185 -10.31 -15.35 3.18
N ARG A 186 -10.82 -15.75 4.33
CA ARG A 186 -10.08 -15.73 5.60
C ARG A 186 -9.62 -17.15 5.93
N ILE A 187 -8.44 -17.26 6.52
CA ILE A 187 -7.97 -18.55 7.04
C ILE A 187 -8.79 -18.93 8.28
N PRO A 188 -9.02 -20.22 8.52
CA PRO A 188 -9.78 -20.66 9.67
C PRO A 188 -9.00 -20.40 10.98
N PRO A 189 -9.68 -20.23 12.12
CA PRO A 189 -9.02 -19.99 13.40
C PRO A 189 -7.95 -21.05 13.77
N SER A 190 -8.15 -22.30 13.37
CA SER A 190 -7.19 -23.38 13.58
C SER A 190 -5.82 -23.19 12.92
N GLU A 191 -5.73 -22.35 11.87
CA GLU A 191 -4.46 -21.98 11.25
C GLU A 191 -3.79 -20.79 11.94
N ILE A 192 -4.52 -20.06 12.81
CA ILE A 192 -4.02 -18.91 13.56
C ILE A 192 -3.57 -19.35 14.95
N ILE A 193 -4.29 -20.31 15.55
CA ILE A 193 -4.05 -20.82 16.89
C ILE A 193 -3.12 -22.04 16.78
N PRO A 194 -1.85 -21.94 17.18
CA PRO A 194 -0.95 -23.08 17.11
C PRO A 194 -1.35 -24.15 18.12
N PRO A 195 -1.16 -25.45 17.81
CA PRO A 195 -1.41 -26.52 18.76
C PRO A 195 -0.43 -26.45 19.94
N LEU A 196 -0.90 -26.89 21.10
CA LEU A 196 -0.01 -27.05 22.26
C LEU A 196 1.05 -28.12 21.97
N ARG A 197 2.28 -27.86 22.42
CA ARG A 197 3.29 -28.93 22.44
C ARG A 197 2.83 -30.02 23.42
N ARG A 198 2.67 -31.22 22.89
CA ARG A 198 2.51 -32.41 23.78
C ARG A 198 3.89 -32.77 24.29
N ASN A 199 4.05 -32.81 25.62
CA ASN A 199 5.23 -33.36 26.24
C ASN A 199 5.29 -34.87 26.02
#